data_fb961e2cb9b3ef3f8b70464b3e76386b
#
_entry.id   fb961e2cb9b3ef3f8b70464b3e76386b
#
_cell.length_a   1.000
_cell.length_b   1.000
_cell.length_c   1.000
_cell.angle_alpha   90.00
_cell.angle_beta   90.00
_cell.angle_gamma   90.00
#
_symmetry.space_group_name_H-M   'P 1'
#
loop_
_entity.id
_entity.type
_entity.pdbx_description
1 polymer ?
#
loop_
_entity_poly.entity_id
_entity_poly.type
_entity_poly.pdbx_seq_one_letter_code
_entity_poly.pdbx_strand_id
1 'polypeptide(L)'
;MTNTTDLPYKNPNLPAEERIADLLGRMTLEEKVGQMMQLDARSGDLDDLIVNKHVGSILHTSPADLPRAVETVNTKTRLGIPL
;
A
#
# COMPACT_ATOMS: atom_id res chain seq x y z
N MET A 1 -15.45 6.59 15.90
CA MET A 1 -14.69 6.31 14.66
C MET A 1 -13.29 5.86 15.04
N THR A 2 -12.88 4.74 14.52
CA THR A 2 -11.56 4.19 14.87
C THR A 2 -10.47 4.96 14.14
N ASN A 3 -9.49 5.47 14.87
CA ASN A 3 -8.31 6.08 14.29
C ASN A 3 -7.42 4.98 13.72
N THR A 4 -7.07 5.06 12.43
CA THR A 4 -6.23 4.04 11.78
C THR A 4 -4.86 3.91 12.40
N THR A 5 -4.34 4.95 13.09
CA THR A 5 -3.06 4.88 13.80
C THR A 5 -3.11 3.97 15.02
N ASP A 6 -4.31 3.63 15.52
CA ASP A 6 -4.47 2.72 16.64
C ASP A 6 -4.35 1.25 16.24
N LEU A 7 -4.37 0.93 14.94
CA LEU A 7 -4.21 -0.43 14.47
C LEU A 7 -2.79 -0.94 14.76
N PRO A 8 -2.64 -2.19 15.25
CA PRO A 8 -1.34 -2.71 15.65
C PRO A 8 -0.26 -2.59 14.56
N TYR A 9 -0.57 -2.88 13.30
CA TYR A 9 0.43 -2.83 12.25
C TYR A 9 0.96 -1.40 11.99
N LYS A 10 0.21 -0.38 12.38
CA LYS A 10 0.61 1.03 12.22
C LYS A 10 1.29 1.59 13.46
N ASN A 11 1.37 0.83 14.54
CA ASN A 11 1.96 1.29 15.79
C ASN A 11 3.48 1.05 15.79
N PRO A 12 4.32 2.11 15.67
CA PRO A 12 5.77 1.93 15.59
C PRO A 12 6.39 1.44 16.91
N ASN A 13 5.65 1.45 18.00
CA ASN A 13 6.14 1.02 19.31
C ASN A 13 6.01 -0.50 19.52
N LEU A 14 5.28 -1.21 18.66
CA LEU A 14 5.16 -2.65 18.75
C LEU A 14 6.32 -3.35 18.05
N PRO A 15 6.67 -4.59 18.47
CA PRO A 15 7.67 -5.38 17.76
C PRO A 15 7.26 -5.65 16.32
N ALA A 16 8.24 -5.70 15.41
CA ALA A 16 7.97 -5.91 13.99
C ALA A 16 7.17 -7.19 13.73
N GLU A 17 7.45 -8.26 14.45
CA GLU A 17 6.74 -9.53 14.29
C GLU A 17 5.25 -9.41 14.56
N GLU A 18 4.87 -8.66 15.59
CA GLU A 18 3.46 -8.42 15.91
C GLU A 18 2.79 -7.56 14.85
N ARG A 19 3.51 -6.54 14.36
CA ARG A 19 2.99 -5.66 13.31
C ARG A 19 2.77 -6.42 12.00
N ILE A 20 3.71 -7.31 11.63
CA ILE A 20 3.61 -8.13 10.42
C ILE A 20 2.43 -9.10 10.54
N ALA A 21 2.30 -9.79 11.66
CA ALA A 21 1.21 -10.74 11.86
C ALA A 21 -0.16 -10.05 11.78
N ASP A 22 -0.28 -8.88 12.38
CA ASP A 22 -1.53 -8.11 12.33
C ASP A 22 -1.86 -7.69 10.90
N LEU A 23 -0.88 -7.14 10.16
CA LEU A 23 -1.09 -6.70 8.79
C LEU A 23 -1.49 -7.87 7.88
N LEU A 24 -0.76 -8.98 7.94
CA LEU A 24 -1.06 -10.16 7.12
C LEU A 24 -2.46 -10.70 7.40
N GLY A 25 -2.92 -10.67 8.65
CA GLY A 25 -4.26 -11.11 9.01
C GLY A 25 -5.36 -10.21 8.44
N ARG A 26 -5.05 -8.95 8.12
CA ARG A 26 -6.00 -8.01 7.55
C ARG A 26 -6.03 -8.01 6.03
N MET A 27 -4.99 -8.52 5.38
CA MET A 27 -4.83 -8.48 3.93
C MET A 27 -5.66 -9.56 3.25
N THR A 28 -6.32 -9.19 2.16
CA THR A 28 -6.96 -10.16 1.26
C THR A 28 -5.91 -10.89 0.44
N LEU A 29 -6.30 -11.97 -0.22
CA LEU A 29 -5.40 -12.69 -1.14
C LEU A 29 -4.93 -11.77 -2.27
N GLU A 30 -5.83 -10.99 -2.84
CA GLU A 30 -5.52 -10.05 -3.91
C GLU A 30 -4.51 -9.00 -3.47
N GLU A 31 -4.64 -8.50 -2.27
CA GLU A 31 -3.69 -7.53 -1.70
C GLU A 31 -2.32 -8.16 -1.49
N LYS A 32 -2.26 -9.41 -1.02
CA LYS A 32 -1.00 -10.12 -0.84
C LYS A 32 -0.29 -10.38 -2.17
N VAL A 33 -1.02 -10.84 -3.18
CA VAL A 33 -0.47 -11.07 -4.52
C VAL A 33 0.02 -9.75 -5.11
N GLY A 34 -0.77 -8.68 -4.98
CA GLY A 34 -0.40 -7.36 -5.48
C GLY A 34 0.91 -6.84 -4.89
N GLN A 35 1.15 -7.07 -3.60
CA GLN A 35 2.40 -6.63 -2.96
C GLN A 35 3.64 -7.28 -3.57
N MET A 36 3.52 -8.44 -4.18
CA MET A 36 4.62 -9.12 -4.84
C MET A 36 4.85 -8.64 -6.28
N MET A 37 3.96 -7.78 -6.80
CA MET A 37 4.06 -7.29 -8.18
C MET A 37 4.75 -5.94 -8.24
N GLN A 38 5.56 -5.77 -9.30
CA GLN A 38 6.11 -4.48 -9.69
C GLN A 38 5.63 -4.19 -11.10
N LEU A 39 4.88 -3.12 -11.28
CA LEU A 39 4.31 -2.76 -12.59
C LEU A 39 4.86 -1.42 -13.06
N ASP A 40 4.87 -1.23 -14.39
CA ASP A 40 5.32 -0.01 -15.01
C ASP A 40 4.26 1.10 -14.80
N ALA A 41 4.65 2.21 -14.22
CA ALA A 41 3.75 3.34 -13.98
C ALA A 41 3.16 3.91 -15.28
N ARG A 42 3.78 3.62 -16.43
CA ARG A 42 3.31 4.04 -17.76
C ARG A 42 2.29 3.08 -18.36
N SER A 43 2.08 1.91 -17.75
CA SER A 43 1.24 0.85 -18.35
C SER A 43 -0.25 1.08 -18.18
N GLY A 44 -0.65 2.11 -17.44
CA GLY A 44 -2.06 2.42 -17.22
C GLY A 44 -2.24 3.61 -16.30
N ASP A 45 -3.46 3.75 -15.76
CA ASP A 45 -3.74 4.78 -14.78
C ASP A 45 -3.06 4.42 -13.46
N LEU A 46 -2.31 5.36 -12.90
CA LEU A 46 -1.57 5.16 -11.65
C LEU A 46 -2.50 4.78 -10.49
N ASP A 47 -3.65 5.44 -10.39
CA ASP A 47 -4.62 5.11 -9.35
C ASP A 47 -5.17 3.69 -9.50
N ASP A 48 -5.41 3.24 -10.73
CA ASP A 48 -5.86 1.87 -10.99
C ASP A 48 -4.81 0.83 -10.56
N LEU A 49 -3.55 1.08 -10.86
CA LEU A 49 -2.46 0.20 -10.44
C LEU A 49 -2.37 0.07 -8.92
N ILE A 50 -2.57 1.17 -8.22
CA ILE A 50 -2.46 1.21 -6.76
C ILE A 50 -3.72 0.67 -6.08
N VAL A 51 -4.88 1.19 -6.47
CA VAL A 51 -6.13 0.90 -5.76
C VAL A 51 -6.72 -0.45 -6.14
N ASN A 52 -6.74 -0.77 -7.44
CA ASN A 52 -7.41 -1.98 -7.93
C ASN A 52 -6.48 -3.17 -8.10
N LYS A 53 -5.21 -2.93 -8.48
CA LYS A 53 -4.24 -4.00 -8.66
C LYS A 53 -3.35 -4.21 -7.45
N HIS A 54 -3.42 -3.32 -6.46
CA HIS A 54 -2.74 -3.45 -5.17
C HIS A 54 -1.22 -3.60 -5.30
N VAL A 55 -0.59 -2.96 -6.30
CA VAL A 55 0.85 -3.16 -6.56
C VAL A 55 1.70 -2.80 -5.34
N GLY A 56 2.79 -3.55 -5.13
CA GLY A 56 3.75 -3.27 -4.07
C GLY A 56 4.82 -2.27 -4.47
N SER A 57 5.12 -2.17 -5.77
CA SER A 57 6.09 -1.20 -6.28
C SER A 57 5.78 -0.83 -7.73
N ILE A 58 6.32 0.31 -8.16
CA ILE A 58 6.13 0.82 -9.52
C ILE A 58 7.47 1.19 -10.13
N LEU A 59 7.61 0.95 -11.44
CA LEU A 59 8.77 1.35 -12.23
C LEU A 59 8.47 2.61 -13.02
N HIS A 60 9.50 3.38 -13.34
CA HIS A 60 9.42 4.53 -14.26
C HIS A 60 8.46 5.62 -13.79
N THR A 61 8.41 5.86 -12.50
CA THR A 61 7.63 6.95 -11.92
C THR A 61 8.40 8.26 -12.07
N SER A 62 7.74 9.28 -12.61
CA SER A 62 8.35 10.61 -12.72
C SER A 62 8.34 11.30 -11.35
N PRO A 63 9.22 12.32 -11.15
CA PRO A 63 9.16 13.15 -9.94
C PRO A 63 7.81 13.84 -9.74
N ALA A 64 7.08 14.11 -10.81
CA ALA A 64 5.74 14.71 -10.72
C ALA A 64 4.69 13.70 -10.25
N ASP A 65 4.82 12.44 -10.64
CA ASP A 65 3.83 11.39 -10.32
C ASP A 65 4.07 10.75 -8.95
N LEU A 66 5.30 10.76 -8.45
CA LEU A 66 5.62 10.10 -7.19
C LEU A 66 4.83 10.67 -6.00
N PRO A 67 4.75 11.99 -5.79
CA PRO A 67 3.93 12.54 -4.70
C PRO A 67 2.45 12.15 -4.83
N ARG A 68 1.91 12.09 -6.05
CA ARG A 68 0.54 11.67 -6.29
C ARG A 68 0.34 10.20 -5.93
N ALA A 69 1.31 9.36 -6.24
CA ALA A 69 1.26 7.94 -5.87
C ALA A 69 1.21 7.75 -4.35
N VAL A 70 2.05 8.49 -3.63
CA VAL A 70 2.07 8.45 -2.17
C VAL A 70 0.73 8.92 -1.59
N GLU A 71 0.18 10.00 -2.13
CA GLU A 71 -1.14 10.50 -1.71
C GLU A 71 -2.23 9.47 -1.97
N THR A 72 -2.23 8.82 -3.14
CA THR A 72 -3.20 7.78 -3.47
C THR A 72 -3.12 6.61 -2.48
N VAL A 73 -1.92 6.16 -2.15
CA VAL A 73 -1.74 5.10 -1.16
C VAL A 73 -2.35 5.51 0.18
N ASN A 74 -2.09 6.72 0.62
CA ASN A 74 -2.51 7.18 1.96
C ASN A 74 -4.00 7.48 2.05
N THR A 75 -4.65 7.88 0.95
CA THR A 75 -6.03 8.37 0.97
C THR A 75 -7.04 7.44 0.30
N LYS A 76 -6.62 6.60 -0.62
CA LYS A 76 -7.52 5.79 -1.44
C LYS A 76 -7.35 4.28 -1.28
N THR A 77 -6.34 3.82 -0.56
CA THR A 77 -6.18 2.40 -0.28
C THR A 77 -6.66 2.06 1.13
N ARG A 78 -7.10 0.82 1.29
CA ARG A 78 -7.66 0.36 2.56
C ARG A 78 -6.60 0.26 3.66
N LEU A 79 -5.40 -0.19 3.33
CA LEU A 79 -4.36 -0.49 4.32
C LEU A 79 -3.25 0.55 4.40
N GLY A 80 -3.09 1.38 3.37
CA GLY A 80 -2.07 2.43 3.36
C GLY A 80 -0.65 1.89 3.38
N ILE A 81 -0.39 0.74 2.74
CA ILE A 81 0.96 0.17 2.69
C ILE A 81 1.80 0.99 1.72
N PRO A 82 2.95 1.53 2.15
CA PRO A 82 3.79 2.35 1.27
C PRO A 82 4.30 1.58 0.05
N LEU A 83 4.44 2.31 -1.04
CA LEU A 83 5.07 1.78 -2.24
C LEU A 83 6.58 1.70 -2.07
#